data_e9dbf07bc48fab2cfc23b0ce8e898772
#
_entry.id   e9dbf07bc48fab2cfc23b0ce8e898772
#
_cell.length_a   1.000
_cell.length_b   1.000
_cell.length_c   1.000
_cell.angle_alpha   90.00
_cell.angle_beta   90.00
_cell.angle_gamma   90.00
#
_symmetry.space_group_name_H-M   'P 1'
#
loop_
_entity.id
_entity.type
_entity.pdbx_description
1 polymer ?
#
loop_
_entity_poly.entity_id
_entity_poly.type
_entity_poly.pdbx_seq_one_letter_code
_entity_poly.pdbx_strand_id
1 'polypeptide(L)'
;MKTIHLVSVITMTLLAGCASTPESTPEPKVEEKIQTNDFPTRDRVEYVLNCVAQHGGLSYINQYACGCKIDKIAEKLSFADYEAAKTFNYLKSTPGESGSVFRDPKQSKDLRTQLKDAEEFAEKSCFVK
;
A
#
# COMPACT_ATOMS: atom_id res chain seq x y z
N MET A 1 -51.12 -1.15 -57.66
CA MET A 1 -50.17 -2.12 -57.12
C MET A 1 -48.87 -1.96 -57.82
N LYS A 2 -48.17 -0.84 -57.57
CA LYS A 2 -46.84 -0.57 -58.13
C LYS A 2 -46.34 0.68 -57.40
N THR A 3 -45.80 0.60 -56.20
CA THR A 3 -45.05 1.74 -55.59
C THR A 3 -44.50 1.40 -54.17
N ILE A 4 -44.10 0.17 -53.90
CA ILE A 4 -43.56 -0.19 -52.58
C ILE A 4 -42.08 -0.69 -52.60
N HIS A 5 -41.41 -0.61 -53.74
CA HIS A 5 -40.05 -1.15 -53.85
C HIS A 5 -38.90 -0.13 -53.95
N LEU A 6 -39.14 1.14 -53.62
CA LEU A 6 -38.14 2.17 -53.85
C LEU A 6 -37.63 2.91 -52.61
N VAL A 7 -37.88 2.41 -51.41
CA VAL A 7 -37.47 3.08 -50.16
C VAL A 7 -36.44 2.25 -49.36
N SER A 8 -36.00 1.08 -49.82
CA SER A 8 -35.17 0.18 -49.03
C SER A 8 -33.68 0.17 -49.40
N VAL A 9 -33.15 1.13 -50.13
CA VAL A 9 -31.75 1.08 -50.61
C VAL A 9 -30.87 2.26 -50.12
N ILE A 10 -31.35 3.17 -49.27
CA ILE A 10 -30.61 4.37 -48.90
C ILE A 10 -30.16 4.45 -47.42
N THR A 11 -29.95 3.36 -46.75
CA THR A 11 -29.48 3.43 -45.36
C THR A 11 -28.30 2.52 -45.06
N MET A 12 -27.37 2.33 -45.98
CA MET A 12 -26.20 1.47 -45.70
C MET A 12 -24.88 2.01 -46.23
N THR A 13 -24.61 3.29 -45.98
CA THR A 13 -23.27 3.82 -46.22
C THR A 13 -23.00 5.00 -45.26
N LEU A 14 -22.51 4.79 -44.08
CA LEU A 14 -21.76 5.79 -43.28
C LEU A 14 -21.28 5.18 -41.94
N LEU A 15 -20.39 4.20 -41.99
CA LEU A 15 -19.57 3.83 -40.86
C LEU A 15 -18.13 3.58 -41.36
N ALA A 16 -17.52 4.63 -41.87
CA ALA A 16 -16.06 4.71 -42.01
C ALA A 16 -15.52 5.23 -40.66
N GLY A 17 -15.28 4.30 -39.71
CA GLY A 17 -14.65 4.61 -38.44
C GLY A 17 -13.20 5.03 -38.66
N CYS A 18 -12.83 6.17 -38.10
CA CYS A 18 -11.45 6.63 -37.99
C CYS A 18 -10.66 5.64 -37.13
N ALA A 19 -9.88 4.79 -37.76
CA ALA A 19 -8.78 4.07 -37.12
C ALA A 19 -7.60 5.05 -36.99
N SER A 20 -7.58 5.85 -35.94
CA SER A 20 -6.38 6.58 -35.53
C SER A 20 -5.48 5.57 -34.83
N THR A 21 -4.45 5.10 -35.51
CA THR A 21 -3.32 4.37 -34.92
C THR A 21 -2.59 5.37 -34.03
N PRO A 22 -2.44 5.14 -32.72
CA PRO A 22 -1.56 5.96 -31.93
C PRO A 22 -0.12 5.58 -32.32
N GLU A 23 0.56 6.52 -32.96
CA GLU A 23 1.99 6.50 -33.14
C GLU A 23 2.65 6.49 -31.76
N SER A 24 3.22 5.33 -31.40
CA SER A 24 3.94 5.15 -30.16
C SER A 24 5.28 5.90 -30.24
N THR A 25 5.29 7.13 -29.76
CA THR A 25 6.52 7.83 -29.39
C THR A 25 7.18 6.99 -28.29
N PRO A 26 8.45 6.58 -28.41
CA PRO A 26 9.13 5.89 -27.32
C PRO A 26 9.32 6.87 -26.15
N GLU A 27 8.45 6.74 -25.16
CA GLU A 27 8.66 7.35 -23.85
C GLU A 27 9.96 6.79 -23.24
N PRO A 28 10.84 7.64 -22.68
CA PRO A 28 12.02 7.15 -22.01
C PRO A 28 11.56 6.27 -20.86
N LYS A 29 11.87 4.97 -20.92
CA LYS A 29 11.71 4.05 -19.79
C LYS A 29 12.60 4.54 -18.65
N VAL A 30 12.03 5.38 -17.79
CA VAL A 30 12.49 5.48 -16.42
C VAL A 30 12.11 4.13 -15.81
N GLU A 31 13.07 3.24 -15.71
CA GLU A 31 12.96 2.07 -14.84
C GLU A 31 12.97 2.59 -13.41
N GLU A 32 11.87 3.21 -13.01
CA GLU A 32 11.55 3.37 -11.61
C GLU A 32 11.46 1.97 -11.05
N LYS A 33 12.46 1.57 -10.30
CA LYS A 33 12.49 0.33 -9.53
C LYS A 33 11.36 0.45 -8.51
N ILE A 34 10.14 0.11 -8.94
CA ILE A 34 8.99 0.01 -8.06
C ILE A 34 9.38 -1.06 -7.06
N GLN A 35 9.86 -0.65 -5.90
CA GLN A 35 9.91 -1.52 -4.75
C GLN A 35 8.46 -1.85 -4.42
N THR A 36 7.99 -2.99 -4.92
CA THR A 36 6.71 -3.55 -4.55
C THR A 36 6.83 -3.99 -3.11
N ASN A 37 6.57 -3.05 -2.20
CA ASN A 37 6.40 -3.40 -0.82
C ASN A 37 5.08 -4.19 -0.70
N ASP A 38 5.11 -5.28 0.05
CA ASP A 38 4.00 -6.22 0.21
C ASP A 38 2.92 -5.72 1.21
N PHE A 39 3.10 -4.52 1.75
CA PHE A 39 2.15 -3.93 2.71
C PHE A 39 0.85 -3.49 2.01
N PRO A 40 -0.31 -4.04 2.40
CA PRO A 40 -1.59 -3.62 1.84
C PRO A 40 -1.87 -2.15 2.09
N THR A 41 -2.54 -1.50 1.14
CA THR A 41 -2.89 -0.07 1.25
C THR A 41 -3.69 0.22 2.52
N ARG A 42 -4.62 -0.65 2.90
CA ARG A 42 -5.42 -0.51 4.13
C ARG A 42 -4.53 -0.38 5.36
N ASP A 43 -3.55 -1.26 5.50
CA ASP A 43 -2.69 -1.32 6.69
C ASP A 43 -1.71 -0.15 6.73
N ARG A 44 -1.25 0.32 5.58
CA ARG A 44 -0.46 1.55 5.46
C ARG A 44 -1.26 2.78 5.88
N VAL A 45 -2.52 2.90 5.43
CA VAL A 45 -3.42 3.99 5.81
C VAL A 45 -3.71 3.94 7.31
N GLU A 46 -4.00 2.76 7.87
CA GLU A 46 -4.21 2.58 9.31
C GLU A 46 -2.99 3.04 10.12
N TYR A 47 -1.78 2.63 9.72
CA TYR A 47 -0.55 3.08 10.36
C TYR A 47 -0.42 4.59 10.34
N VAL A 48 -0.60 5.22 9.17
CA VAL A 48 -0.47 6.68 9.04
C VAL A 48 -1.48 7.41 9.91
N LEU A 49 -2.74 6.97 9.96
CA LEU A 49 -3.77 7.59 10.79
C LEU A 49 -3.44 7.50 12.29
N ASN A 50 -2.99 6.33 12.74
CA ASN A 50 -2.59 6.13 14.14
C ASN A 50 -1.35 6.95 14.50
N CYS A 51 -0.35 6.98 13.63
CA CYS A 51 0.86 7.77 13.79
C CYS A 51 0.54 9.27 13.86
N VAL A 52 -0.25 9.79 12.95
CA VAL A 52 -0.68 11.20 12.93
C VAL A 52 -1.43 11.57 14.22
N ALA A 53 -2.32 10.70 14.71
CA ALA A 53 -3.04 10.93 15.96
C ALA A 53 -2.08 11.03 17.17
N GLN A 54 -1.00 10.25 17.20
CA GLN A 54 0.01 10.28 18.26
C GLN A 54 0.93 11.52 18.18
N HIS A 55 1.08 12.11 17.00
CA HIS A 55 1.98 13.25 16.75
C HIS A 55 1.25 14.61 16.67
N GLY A 56 0.14 14.77 17.38
CA GLY A 56 -0.56 16.06 17.48
C GLY A 56 -1.60 16.34 16.41
N GLY A 57 -2.00 15.31 15.65
CA GLY A 57 -3.12 15.38 14.73
C GLY A 57 -2.73 15.65 13.27
N LEU A 58 -3.77 15.89 12.48
CA LEU A 58 -3.68 15.96 11.03
C LEU A 58 -3.00 17.25 10.56
N SER A 59 -1.75 17.17 10.16
CA SER A 59 -1.01 18.22 9.45
C SER A 59 -0.30 17.62 8.25
N TYR A 60 0.06 18.45 7.27
CA TYR A 60 0.82 17.99 6.10
C TYR A 60 2.16 17.35 6.51
N ILE A 61 2.87 17.97 7.46
CA ILE A 61 4.15 17.47 7.96
C ILE A 61 4.00 16.11 8.61
N ASN A 62 3.00 15.94 9.50
CA ASN A 62 2.75 14.68 10.18
C ASN A 62 2.35 13.56 9.20
N GLN A 63 1.48 13.87 8.23
CA GLN A 63 1.08 12.90 7.21
C GLN A 63 2.27 12.41 6.39
N TYR A 64 3.11 13.34 5.94
CA TYR A 64 4.29 13.00 5.14
C TYR A 64 5.30 12.18 5.94
N ALA A 65 5.59 12.59 7.16
CA ALA A 65 6.51 11.89 8.03
C ALA A 65 6.01 10.50 8.45
N CYS A 66 4.71 10.36 8.77
CA CYS A 66 4.12 9.06 9.10
C CYS A 66 4.06 8.12 7.89
N GLY A 67 3.82 8.66 6.68
CA GLY A 67 3.92 7.90 5.43
C GLY A 67 5.35 7.40 5.18
N CYS A 68 6.35 8.26 5.37
CA CYS A 68 7.75 7.88 5.30
C CYS A 68 8.08 6.75 6.29
N LYS A 69 7.60 6.81 7.54
CA LYS A 69 7.88 5.79 8.54
C LYS A 69 7.41 4.41 8.14
N ILE A 70 6.18 4.27 7.66
CA ILE A 70 5.68 2.95 7.24
C ILE A 70 6.44 2.43 6.02
N ASP A 71 6.88 3.30 5.11
CA ASP A 71 7.73 2.90 3.99
C ASP A 71 9.08 2.37 4.48
N LYS A 72 9.68 3.04 5.47
CA LYS A 72 10.96 2.61 6.07
C LYS A 72 10.85 1.31 6.86
N ILE A 73 9.73 1.07 7.53
CA ILE A 73 9.44 -0.21 8.19
C ILE A 73 9.33 -1.32 7.13
N ALA A 74 8.62 -1.08 6.03
CA ALA A 74 8.45 -2.03 4.94
C ALA A 74 9.76 -2.34 4.16
N GLU A 75 10.80 -1.52 4.29
CA GLU A 75 12.14 -1.84 3.80
C GLU A 75 12.85 -2.90 4.68
N LYS A 76 12.42 -3.08 5.93
CA LYS A 76 13.07 -3.94 6.93
C LYS A 76 12.32 -5.23 7.23
N LEU A 77 11.01 -5.23 7.07
CA LEU A 77 10.13 -6.35 7.39
C LEU A 77 9.21 -6.67 6.23
N SER A 78 8.92 -7.95 6.03
CA SER A 78 7.75 -8.34 5.23
C SER A 78 6.46 -7.95 5.96
N PHE A 79 5.36 -7.81 5.23
CA PHE A 79 4.06 -7.53 5.85
C PHE A 79 3.65 -8.64 6.83
N ALA A 80 3.90 -9.90 6.49
CA ALA A 80 3.60 -11.04 7.37
C ALA A 80 4.37 -10.97 8.71
N ASP A 81 5.65 -10.62 8.67
CA ASP A 81 6.46 -10.47 9.88
C ASP A 81 6.05 -9.27 10.72
N TYR A 82 5.70 -8.16 10.07
CA TYR A 82 5.17 -6.97 10.70
C TYR A 82 3.86 -7.26 11.44
N GLU A 83 2.89 -7.92 10.79
CA GLU A 83 1.61 -8.30 11.39
C GLU A 83 1.79 -9.23 12.58
N ALA A 84 2.63 -10.28 12.41
CA ALA A 84 2.95 -11.21 13.49
C ALA A 84 3.62 -10.50 14.67
N ALA A 85 4.59 -9.61 14.41
CA ALA A 85 5.28 -8.85 15.45
C ALA A 85 4.34 -7.91 16.21
N LYS A 86 3.42 -7.20 15.51
CA LYS A 86 2.36 -6.39 16.15
C LYS A 86 1.47 -7.24 17.04
N THR A 87 1.02 -8.39 16.53
CA THR A 87 0.18 -9.32 17.28
C THR A 87 0.88 -9.81 18.54
N PHE A 88 2.13 -10.24 18.44
CA PHE A 88 2.91 -10.67 19.60
C PHE A 88 3.18 -9.53 20.58
N ASN A 89 3.37 -8.32 20.09
CA ASN A 89 3.56 -7.16 20.95
C ASN A 89 2.29 -6.77 21.70
N TYR A 90 1.15 -6.86 21.07
CA TYR A 90 -0.16 -6.61 21.69
C TYR A 90 -0.50 -7.69 22.73
N LEU A 91 -0.35 -8.96 22.39
CA LEU A 91 -0.76 -10.10 23.23
C LEU A 91 0.24 -10.49 24.31
N LYS A 92 1.48 -9.97 24.29
CA LYS A 92 2.50 -10.27 25.33
C LYS A 92 2.05 -9.90 26.75
N SER A 93 1.16 -8.91 26.89
CA SER A 93 0.62 -8.46 28.17
C SER A 93 -0.56 -9.31 28.67
N THR A 94 -1.03 -10.28 27.90
CA THR A 94 -2.09 -11.19 28.31
C THR A 94 -1.65 -11.96 29.57
N PRO A 95 -2.42 -11.91 30.68
CA PRO A 95 -2.02 -12.57 31.93
C PRO A 95 -2.13 -14.08 31.84
N GLY A 96 -1.38 -14.77 32.71
CA GLY A 96 -1.43 -16.22 32.85
C GLY A 96 -0.70 -17.01 31.76
N GLU A 97 -0.95 -18.29 31.71
CA GLU A 97 -0.33 -19.22 30.74
C GLU A 97 -0.74 -18.95 29.31
N SER A 98 -1.97 -18.46 29.09
CA SER A 98 -2.45 -18.09 27.77
C SER A 98 -1.59 -17.01 27.10
N GLY A 99 -0.96 -16.14 27.89
CA GLY A 99 -0.04 -15.12 27.38
C GLY A 99 1.36 -15.66 27.08
N SER A 100 1.75 -16.80 27.64
CA SER A 100 3.10 -17.34 27.47
C SER A 100 3.40 -17.72 26.02
N VAL A 101 2.42 -18.22 25.28
CA VAL A 101 2.55 -18.56 23.85
C VAL A 101 2.90 -17.36 22.99
N PHE A 102 2.62 -16.14 23.45
CA PHE A 102 2.94 -14.89 22.76
C PHE A 102 4.22 -14.22 23.28
N ARG A 103 4.60 -14.48 24.57
CA ARG A 103 5.76 -13.88 25.21
C ARG A 103 7.05 -14.66 25.02
N ASP A 104 6.96 -15.97 25.24
CA ASP A 104 8.13 -16.80 25.57
C ASP A 104 8.81 -17.46 24.37
N PRO A 105 8.11 -17.83 23.29
CA PRO A 105 8.77 -18.42 22.14
C PRO A 105 9.86 -17.51 21.57
N LYS A 106 10.97 -18.12 21.14
CA LYS A 106 12.08 -17.39 20.51
C LYS A 106 11.60 -16.57 19.32
N GLN A 107 10.78 -17.16 18.47
CA GLN A 107 10.24 -16.48 17.26
C GLN A 107 9.49 -15.20 17.63
N SER A 108 8.64 -15.22 18.65
CA SER A 108 7.89 -14.02 19.05
C SER A 108 8.78 -12.95 19.64
N LYS A 109 9.84 -13.33 20.35
CA LYS A 109 10.86 -12.39 20.84
C LYS A 109 11.66 -11.77 19.70
N ASP A 110 12.11 -12.60 18.76
CA ASP A 110 12.90 -12.15 17.59
C ASP A 110 12.07 -11.19 16.74
N LEU A 111 10.82 -11.50 16.42
CA LEU A 111 9.95 -10.64 15.62
C LEU A 111 9.64 -9.30 16.30
N ARG A 112 9.42 -9.29 17.62
CA ARG A 112 9.25 -8.03 18.37
C ARG A 112 10.52 -7.19 18.37
N THR A 113 11.69 -7.80 18.42
CA THR A 113 12.96 -7.10 18.31
C THR A 113 13.15 -6.51 16.92
N GLN A 114 12.88 -7.30 15.87
CA GLN A 114 12.96 -6.81 14.49
C GLN A 114 12.00 -5.64 14.23
N LEU A 115 10.77 -5.71 14.75
CA LEU A 115 9.82 -4.59 14.65
C LEU A 115 10.38 -3.33 15.33
N LYS A 116 10.89 -3.46 16.54
CA LYS A 116 11.48 -2.35 17.27
C LYS A 116 12.65 -1.72 16.51
N ASP A 117 13.54 -2.55 15.96
CA ASP A 117 14.70 -2.07 15.19
C ASP A 117 14.26 -1.36 13.89
N ALA A 118 13.20 -1.86 13.25
CA ALA A 118 12.61 -1.24 12.06
C ALA A 118 11.93 0.12 12.39
N GLU A 119 11.23 0.20 13.52
CA GLU A 119 10.63 1.45 14.01
C GLU A 119 11.71 2.48 14.37
N GLU A 120 12.79 2.08 15.05
CA GLU A 120 13.91 2.97 15.35
C GLU A 120 14.63 3.45 14.08
N PHE A 121 14.77 2.59 13.07
CA PHE A 121 15.30 2.97 11.77
C PHE A 121 14.40 4.01 11.09
N ALA A 122 13.09 3.79 11.11
CA ALA A 122 12.11 4.71 10.55
C ALA A 122 12.14 6.08 11.25
N GLU A 123 12.20 6.10 12.59
CA GLU A 123 12.32 7.35 13.37
C GLU A 123 13.55 8.17 12.99
N LYS A 124 14.69 7.50 12.79
CA LYS A 124 15.94 8.17 12.39
C LYS A 124 15.93 8.65 10.94
N SER A 125 15.15 8.00 10.08
CA SER A 125 15.10 8.27 8.64
C SER A 125 14.05 9.30 8.25
N CYS A 126 12.97 9.42 9.03
CA CYS A 126 11.81 10.24 8.75
C CYS A 126 11.63 11.29 9.85
N PHE A 127 11.92 12.52 9.52
CA PHE A 127 11.80 13.61 10.49
C PHE A 127 10.33 13.94 10.77
N VAL A 128 9.87 13.57 11.95
CA VAL A 128 8.74 14.23 12.63
C VAL A 128 9.37 14.99 13.79
N LYS A 129 9.36 16.30 13.69
CA LYS A 129 9.72 17.16 14.84
C LYS A 129 8.47 17.49 15.61
#